data_ddf2721f2e2b557582280f25b5f98803
#
_entry.id   ddf2721f2e2b557582280f25b5f98803
#
_cell.length_a   1.000
_cell.length_b   1.000
_cell.length_c   1.000
_cell.angle_alpha   90.00
_cell.angle_beta   90.00
_cell.angle_gamma   90.00
#
_symmetry.space_group_name_H-M   'P 1'
#
loop_
_entity.id
_entity.type
_entity.pdbx_description
1 polymer ?
#
loop_
_entity_poly.entity_id
_entity_poly.type
_entity_poly.pdbx_seq_one_letter_code
_entity_poly.pdbx_strand_id
1 'polypeptide(L)'
;MTRKLKITPVLIFINILVILVIISFYMVRMYKYYKLENTSSDENTKVTLYDEILKHQSLVDQTKGLVYDEKNNIYRYIGNIDDNYIKYNGMLFRIVEIDNFNNIKIVSENNVTLMYNSNSTFDKSFVNKWLNKTDKKYSGVFENNLYDTSSLENTASCSDIIDDLTKITCSSVDTNNKISLLSLYDYSASGGKQSYLNNKETYYLSTTSSKNVGYYVTSTGDIGLNDNKVLGVRPVLTLNGSLELLEGKGTKDNPYIIEKHDVKNIKDAYIGSYIKIKNDSYRIINIENDKIKVIKDSIITDENNKGVLKAFSSKSNVYAVDKNSLGYYLNNDYYNTLNKNLIVKSDFYVGSYLSTNLDYTSMYSKKINTYVALPSLSDMFINDVENIFLLNPSYENNQTIYTINNTKNIYKDLITNTHNIRPVFYIKKDNDIVSGTGTKIDPYVISEVQNEK
;
A
#
# COMPACT_ATOMS: atom_id res chain seq x y z
N MET A 1 -35.19 -40.68 -46.71
CA MET A 1 -36.38 -40.25 -45.93
C MET A 1 -35.94 -39.21 -44.94
N THR A 2 -36.01 -37.95 -45.32
CA THR A 2 -35.59 -36.81 -44.43
C THR A 2 -36.77 -36.38 -43.56
N ARG A 3 -36.73 -36.64 -42.27
CA ARG A 3 -37.72 -36.17 -41.31
C ARG A 3 -37.58 -34.62 -41.16
N LYS A 4 -38.53 -33.87 -41.73
CA LYS A 4 -38.70 -32.45 -41.44
C LYS A 4 -39.14 -32.31 -39.97
N LEU A 5 -38.31 -31.72 -39.15
CA LEU A 5 -38.71 -31.29 -37.82
C LEU A 5 -39.81 -30.22 -37.96
N LYS A 6 -41.02 -30.54 -37.51
CA LYS A 6 -42.10 -29.54 -37.37
C LYS A 6 -41.78 -28.70 -36.12
N ILE A 7 -41.20 -27.54 -36.32
CA ILE A 7 -41.03 -26.53 -35.23
C ILE A 7 -42.46 -26.09 -34.90
N THR A 8 -42.89 -26.38 -33.67
CA THR A 8 -44.23 -26.01 -33.21
C THR A 8 -44.33 -24.48 -33.08
N PRO A 9 -45.48 -23.85 -33.41
CA PRO A 9 -45.70 -22.40 -33.28
C PRO A 9 -45.36 -21.86 -31.89
N VAL A 10 -45.47 -22.68 -30.87
CA VAL A 10 -45.09 -22.38 -29.47
C VAL A 10 -43.59 -22.14 -29.33
N LEU A 11 -42.74 -22.93 -29.98
CA LEU A 11 -41.27 -22.76 -29.91
C LEU A 11 -40.83 -21.48 -30.62
N ILE A 12 -41.49 -21.12 -31.71
CA ILE A 12 -41.24 -19.84 -32.40
C ILE A 12 -41.67 -18.67 -31.53
N PHE A 13 -42.81 -18.76 -30.82
CA PHE A 13 -43.30 -17.73 -29.93
C PHE A 13 -42.35 -17.52 -28.71
N ILE A 14 -41.84 -18.60 -28.10
CA ILE A 14 -40.88 -18.55 -26.99
C ILE A 14 -39.59 -17.89 -27.46
N ASN A 15 -39.06 -18.23 -28.64
CA ASN A 15 -37.83 -17.60 -29.14
C ASN A 15 -38.03 -16.10 -29.43
N ILE A 16 -39.19 -15.70 -29.96
CA ILE A 16 -39.51 -14.27 -30.16
C ILE A 16 -39.60 -13.54 -28.82
N LEU A 17 -40.18 -14.15 -27.80
CA LEU A 17 -40.30 -13.56 -26.47
C LEU A 17 -38.91 -13.38 -25.81
N VAL A 18 -38.02 -14.36 -25.94
CA VAL A 18 -36.63 -14.28 -25.46
C VAL A 18 -35.89 -13.17 -26.20
N ILE A 19 -36.02 -13.05 -27.50
CA ILE A 19 -35.39 -11.99 -28.28
C ILE A 19 -35.92 -10.61 -27.87
N LEU A 20 -37.24 -10.47 -27.62
CA LEU A 20 -37.83 -9.20 -27.16
C LEU A 20 -37.32 -8.82 -25.73
N VAL A 21 -37.14 -9.78 -24.85
CA VAL A 21 -36.56 -9.55 -23.52
C VAL A 21 -35.10 -9.08 -23.64
N ILE A 22 -34.30 -9.71 -24.48
CA ILE A 22 -32.90 -9.32 -24.75
C ILE A 22 -32.85 -7.91 -25.34
N ILE A 23 -33.70 -7.61 -26.33
CA ILE A 23 -33.78 -6.27 -26.95
C ILE A 23 -34.21 -5.22 -25.90
N SER A 24 -35.21 -5.54 -25.07
CA SER A 24 -35.65 -4.64 -23.99
C SER A 24 -34.55 -4.34 -23.01
N PHE A 25 -33.79 -5.36 -22.61
CA PHE A 25 -32.63 -5.21 -21.73
C PHE A 25 -31.54 -4.32 -22.36
N TYR A 26 -31.26 -4.54 -23.65
CA TYR A 26 -30.34 -3.70 -24.42
C TYR A 26 -30.81 -2.25 -24.53
N MET A 27 -32.10 -2.05 -24.76
CA MET A 27 -32.72 -0.71 -24.87
C MET A 27 -32.64 0.05 -23.52
N VAL A 28 -32.93 -0.61 -22.41
CA VAL A 28 -32.82 -0.01 -21.07
C VAL A 28 -31.36 0.38 -20.77
N ARG A 29 -30.41 -0.46 -21.15
CA ARG A 29 -28.98 -0.22 -20.98
C ARG A 29 -28.50 0.94 -21.86
N MET A 30 -28.91 0.99 -23.11
CA MET A 30 -28.63 2.10 -24.04
C MET A 30 -29.30 3.40 -23.60
N TYR A 31 -30.52 3.33 -23.05
CA TYR A 31 -31.18 4.53 -22.50
C TYR A 31 -30.47 5.11 -21.29
N LYS A 32 -29.98 4.25 -20.38
CA LYS A 32 -29.14 4.69 -19.24
C LYS A 32 -27.86 5.35 -19.76
N TYR A 33 -27.20 4.76 -20.74
CA TYR A 33 -26.00 5.30 -21.35
C TYR A 33 -26.27 6.66 -22.03
N TYR A 34 -27.32 6.75 -22.85
CA TYR A 34 -27.72 7.99 -23.52
C TYR A 34 -28.13 9.10 -22.53
N LYS A 35 -28.74 8.73 -21.41
CA LYS A 35 -29.08 9.67 -20.36
C LYS A 35 -27.83 10.23 -19.66
N LEU A 36 -26.81 9.39 -19.43
CA LEU A 36 -25.52 9.80 -18.86
C LEU A 36 -24.76 10.75 -19.80
N GLU A 37 -24.79 10.47 -21.12
CA GLU A 37 -24.12 11.30 -22.13
C GLU A 37 -24.78 12.68 -22.31
N ASN A 38 -26.11 12.75 -22.19
CA ASN A 38 -26.87 14.02 -22.32
C ASN A 38 -27.00 14.83 -21.03
N THR A 39 -26.67 14.27 -19.84
CA THR A 39 -26.66 15.01 -18.57
C THR A 39 -25.42 15.91 -18.48
N SER A 40 -24.43 15.75 -19.36
CA SER A 40 -23.18 16.52 -19.38
C SER A 40 -23.28 17.91 -20.06
N SER A 41 -24.47 18.34 -20.49
CA SER A 41 -24.64 19.61 -21.25
C SER A 41 -25.18 20.80 -20.45
N ASP A 42 -25.46 20.66 -19.15
CA ASP A 42 -25.76 21.80 -18.28
C ASP A 42 -24.47 22.30 -17.64
N GLU A 43 -24.02 23.50 -17.97
CA GLU A 43 -22.78 24.16 -17.55
C GLU A 43 -22.61 24.34 -16.01
N ASN A 44 -23.54 23.83 -15.18
CA ASN A 44 -23.50 23.93 -13.72
C ASN A 44 -23.73 22.59 -12.98
N THR A 45 -23.85 21.47 -13.66
CA THR A 45 -23.97 20.17 -12.98
C THR A 45 -22.57 19.60 -12.67
N LYS A 46 -22.24 19.54 -11.40
CA LYS A 46 -21.03 18.87 -10.90
C LYS A 46 -21.06 17.40 -11.33
N VAL A 47 -20.06 16.99 -12.08
CA VAL A 47 -19.90 15.59 -12.50
C VAL A 47 -19.34 14.81 -11.34
N THR A 48 -19.98 13.71 -10.95
CA THR A 48 -19.44 12.84 -9.93
C THR A 48 -18.39 11.90 -10.52
N LEU A 49 -17.47 11.44 -9.67
CA LEU A 49 -16.48 10.44 -10.07
C LEU A 49 -17.16 9.16 -10.59
N TYR A 50 -18.25 8.72 -9.95
CA TYR A 50 -19.04 7.57 -10.39
C TYR A 50 -19.60 7.73 -11.80
N ASP A 51 -20.25 8.88 -12.08
CA ASP A 51 -20.85 9.12 -13.40
C ASP A 51 -19.80 9.15 -14.51
N GLU A 52 -18.61 9.71 -14.23
CA GLU A 52 -17.53 9.73 -15.21
C GLU A 52 -16.98 8.33 -15.50
N ILE A 53 -16.71 7.54 -14.45
CA ILE A 53 -16.18 6.19 -14.64
C ILE A 53 -17.15 5.31 -15.42
N LEU A 54 -18.47 5.42 -15.20
CA LEU A 54 -19.46 4.62 -15.90
C LEU A 54 -19.48 4.88 -17.41
N LYS A 55 -19.04 6.02 -17.90
CA LYS A 55 -18.92 6.28 -19.35
C LYS A 55 -17.94 5.33 -20.03
N HIS A 56 -17.00 4.76 -19.27
CA HIS A 56 -16.00 3.80 -19.75
C HIS A 56 -16.47 2.33 -19.68
N GLN A 57 -17.77 2.10 -19.36
CA GLN A 57 -18.29 0.74 -19.27
C GLN A 57 -18.17 0.01 -20.61
N SER A 58 -17.54 -1.17 -20.60
CA SER A 58 -17.52 -2.07 -21.75
C SER A 58 -18.87 -2.76 -21.92
N LEU A 59 -19.56 -2.46 -23.01
CA LEU A 59 -20.86 -3.04 -23.33
C LEU A 59 -20.74 -4.34 -24.13
N VAL A 60 -19.64 -4.57 -24.82
CA VAL A 60 -19.41 -5.67 -25.75
C VAL A 60 -18.36 -6.64 -25.25
N ASP A 61 -17.17 -6.12 -24.94
CA ASP A 61 -16.06 -6.95 -24.44
C ASP A 61 -16.19 -7.14 -22.93
N GLN A 62 -16.53 -8.35 -22.51
CA GLN A 62 -16.64 -8.72 -21.09
C GLN A 62 -15.33 -9.24 -20.52
N THR A 63 -14.24 -9.21 -21.28
CA THR A 63 -12.92 -9.71 -20.86
C THR A 63 -11.92 -8.59 -20.54
N LYS A 64 -12.25 -7.34 -20.91
CA LYS A 64 -11.37 -6.18 -20.73
C LYS A 64 -12.17 -4.89 -20.51
N GLY A 65 -11.65 -4.00 -19.65
CA GLY A 65 -12.25 -2.72 -19.31
C GLY A 65 -13.15 -2.78 -18.10
N LEU A 66 -14.05 -1.79 -17.95
CA LEU A 66 -15.05 -1.75 -16.89
C LEU A 66 -16.24 -2.64 -17.25
N VAL A 67 -16.36 -3.79 -16.61
CA VAL A 67 -17.36 -4.82 -16.90
C VAL A 67 -18.36 -4.92 -15.77
N TYR A 68 -19.66 -5.06 -16.10
CA TYR A 68 -20.69 -5.30 -15.10
C TYR A 68 -20.80 -6.78 -14.74
N ASP A 69 -20.60 -7.10 -13.48
CA ASP A 69 -20.80 -8.43 -12.90
C ASP A 69 -22.23 -8.53 -12.37
N GLU A 70 -23.11 -9.14 -13.15
CA GLU A 70 -24.53 -9.31 -12.81
C GLU A 70 -24.75 -10.13 -11.54
N LYS A 71 -23.88 -11.10 -11.26
CA LYS A 71 -24.01 -11.99 -10.10
C LYS A 71 -23.80 -11.22 -8.80
N ASN A 72 -22.85 -10.30 -8.80
CA ASN A 72 -22.47 -9.55 -7.61
C ASN A 72 -23.06 -8.11 -7.61
N ASN A 73 -23.70 -7.70 -8.69
CA ASN A 73 -24.25 -6.36 -8.89
C ASN A 73 -23.21 -5.24 -8.68
N ILE A 74 -22.02 -5.42 -9.28
CA ILE A 74 -20.89 -4.50 -9.21
C ILE A 74 -20.33 -4.26 -10.61
N TYR A 75 -19.59 -3.16 -10.78
CA TYR A 75 -18.73 -2.97 -11.95
C TYR A 75 -17.29 -3.25 -11.54
N ARG A 76 -16.55 -4.00 -12.36
CA ARG A 76 -15.15 -4.36 -12.10
C ARG A 76 -14.28 -4.07 -13.30
N TYR A 77 -13.12 -3.50 -13.06
CA TYR A 77 -12.10 -3.40 -14.08
C TYR A 77 -11.38 -4.73 -14.28
N ILE A 78 -11.29 -5.20 -15.52
CA ILE A 78 -10.73 -6.50 -15.90
C ILE A 78 -9.63 -6.33 -16.95
N GLY A 79 -8.62 -7.18 -16.88
CA GLY A 79 -7.56 -7.28 -17.89
C GLY A 79 -6.47 -6.20 -17.78
N ASN A 80 -5.64 -6.12 -18.79
CA ASN A 80 -4.58 -5.12 -18.88
C ASN A 80 -5.13 -3.82 -19.47
N ILE A 81 -5.37 -2.84 -18.62
CA ILE A 81 -5.97 -1.53 -18.95
C ILE A 81 -5.07 -0.41 -18.42
N ASP A 82 -5.26 0.81 -18.92
CA ASP A 82 -4.46 2.00 -18.62
C ASP A 82 -5.29 3.29 -18.41
N ASP A 83 -6.61 3.14 -18.23
CA ASP A 83 -7.58 4.23 -18.10
C ASP A 83 -8.36 4.23 -16.78
N ASN A 84 -7.84 3.59 -15.73
CA ASN A 84 -8.45 3.51 -14.40
C ASN A 84 -7.58 4.11 -13.29
N TYR A 85 -6.79 5.12 -13.61
CA TYR A 85 -5.95 5.81 -12.64
C TYR A 85 -6.69 6.94 -11.94
N ILE A 86 -6.47 7.04 -10.63
CA ILE A 86 -6.97 8.11 -9.77
C ILE A 86 -5.86 8.57 -8.83
N LYS A 87 -5.77 9.87 -8.59
CA LYS A 87 -4.87 10.44 -7.58
C LYS A 87 -5.65 10.77 -6.32
N TYR A 88 -5.22 10.21 -5.20
CA TYR A 88 -5.81 10.44 -3.89
C TYR A 88 -4.69 10.57 -2.84
N ASN A 89 -4.81 11.56 -1.96
CA ASN A 89 -3.83 11.85 -0.92
C ASN A 89 -2.38 12.01 -1.47
N GLY A 90 -2.24 12.62 -2.66
CA GLY A 90 -0.95 12.78 -3.33
C GLY A 90 -0.39 11.52 -3.99
N MET A 91 -0.98 10.35 -3.77
CA MET A 91 -0.55 9.06 -4.30
C MET A 91 -1.39 8.64 -5.50
N LEU A 92 -0.79 7.82 -6.39
CA LEU A 92 -1.46 7.24 -7.53
C LEU A 92 -2.09 5.89 -7.15
N PHE A 93 -3.37 5.75 -7.47
CA PHE A 93 -4.15 4.53 -7.28
C PHE A 93 -4.73 4.02 -8.60
N ARG A 94 -5.20 2.78 -8.58
CA ARG A 94 -5.98 2.14 -9.65
C ARG A 94 -7.38 1.84 -9.14
N ILE A 95 -8.39 2.15 -9.92
CA ILE A 95 -9.77 1.78 -9.62
C ILE A 95 -9.93 0.28 -9.85
N VAL A 96 -10.52 -0.42 -8.88
CA VAL A 96 -10.73 -1.88 -8.92
C VAL A 96 -12.16 -2.21 -9.28
N GLU A 97 -13.11 -1.66 -8.52
CA GLU A 97 -14.54 -1.92 -8.72
C GLU A 97 -15.40 -0.77 -8.22
N ILE A 98 -16.64 -0.76 -8.65
CA ILE A 98 -17.72 0.08 -8.13
C ILE A 98 -18.76 -0.86 -7.53
N ASP A 99 -19.08 -0.67 -6.25
CA ASP A 99 -20.05 -1.47 -5.54
C ASP A 99 -21.51 -1.09 -5.85
N ASN A 100 -22.46 -1.83 -5.32
CA ASN A 100 -23.89 -1.59 -5.49
C ASN A 100 -24.42 -0.33 -4.79
N PHE A 101 -23.58 0.37 -4.02
CA PHE A 101 -23.86 1.67 -3.40
C PHE A 101 -23.18 2.81 -4.15
N ASN A 102 -22.59 2.53 -5.30
CA ASN A 102 -21.79 3.42 -6.15
C ASN A 102 -20.45 3.85 -5.52
N ASN A 103 -19.99 3.19 -4.43
CA ASN A 103 -18.69 3.46 -3.88
C ASN A 103 -17.59 2.85 -4.77
N ILE A 104 -16.43 3.48 -4.78
CA ILE A 104 -15.33 3.16 -5.70
C ILE A 104 -14.16 2.60 -4.90
N LYS A 105 -13.87 1.31 -5.09
CA LYS A 105 -12.71 0.63 -4.51
C LYS A 105 -11.46 0.95 -5.34
N ILE A 106 -10.43 1.42 -4.68
CA ILE A 106 -9.13 1.76 -5.28
C ILE A 106 -8.00 1.03 -4.57
N VAL A 107 -6.92 0.75 -5.29
CA VAL A 107 -5.68 0.15 -4.77
C VAL A 107 -4.48 1.00 -5.16
N SER A 108 -3.51 1.18 -4.28
CA SER A 108 -2.29 1.92 -4.63
C SER A 108 -1.59 1.31 -5.84
N GLU A 109 -1.10 2.14 -6.77
CA GLU A 109 -0.40 1.67 -7.99
C GLU A 109 0.87 0.90 -7.62
N ASN A 110 1.64 1.42 -6.67
CA ASN A 110 2.88 0.80 -6.20
C ASN A 110 2.78 0.41 -4.73
N ASN A 111 3.73 -0.41 -4.27
CA ASN A 111 3.90 -0.66 -2.85
C ASN A 111 4.18 0.64 -2.10
N VAL A 112 3.36 0.96 -1.11
CA VAL A 112 3.57 2.10 -0.23
C VAL A 112 4.72 1.80 0.74
N THR A 113 4.81 0.58 1.20
CA THR A 113 5.87 0.09 2.09
C THR A 113 6.23 -1.37 1.79
N LEU A 114 7.37 -1.83 2.31
CA LEU A 114 7.68 -3.24 2.52
C LEU A 114 7.62 -3.53 4.02
N MET A 115 6.89 -4.54 4.42
CA MET A 115 6.72 -4.90 5.83
C MET A 115 6.82 -6.41 6.04
N TYR A 116 7.26 -6.79 7.24
CA TYR A 116 6.98 -8.12 7.76
C TYR A 116 5.50 -8.22 8.12
N ASN A 117 4.89 -9.35 7.80
CA ASN A 117 3.54 -9.66 8.24
C ASN A 117 3.52 -10.98 9.01
N SER A 118 2.85 -11.00 10.15
CA SER A 118 2.67 -12.22 10.91
C SER A 118 1.77 -13.21 10.16
N ASN A 119 2.04 -14.51 10.30
CA ASN A 119 1.11 -15.55 9.86
C ASN A 119 -0.15 -15.49 10.72
N SER A 120 -1.19 -14.87 10.20
CA SER A 120 -2.48 -14.66 10.88
C SER A 120 -3.51 -14.20 9.85
N THR A 121 -4.78 -14.23 10.24
CA THR A 121 -5.82 -13.55 9.46
C THR A 121 -5.52 -12.05 9.36
N PHE A 122 -6.01 -11.41 8.30
CA PHE A 122 -5.74 -9.99 8.06
C PHE A 122 -6.02 -9.11 9.28
N ASP A 123 -7.14 -9.30 9.96
CA ASP A 123 -7.53 -8.51 11.15
C ASP A 123 -6.52 -8.56 12.31
N LYS A 124 -5.79 -9.65 12.43
CA LYS A 124 -4.78 -9.84 13.48
C LYS A 124 -3.36 -9.52 13.01
N SER A 125 -3.18 -9.21 11.74
CA SER A 125 -1.89 -9.03 11.10
C SER A 125 -1.21 -7.70 11.49
N PHE A 126 0.10 -7.65 11.33
CA PHE A 126 0.86 -6.40 11.49
C PHE A 126 0.48 -5.37 10.44
N VAL A 127 0.25 -5.81 9.20
CA VAL A 127 -0.14 -4.94 8.10
C VAL A 127 -1.47 -4.25 8.41
N ASN A 128 -2.48 -4.98 8.90
CA ASN A 128 -3.74 -4.36 9.28
C ASN A 128 -3.57 -3.29 10.38
N LYS A 129 -2.77 -3.59 11.42
CA LYS A 129 -2.50 -2.62 12.50
C LYS A 129 -1.75 -1.38 12.02
N TRP A 130 -0.88 -1.54 11.03
CA TRP A 130 -0.18 -0.41 10.40
C TRP A 130 -1.14 0.43 9.52
N LEU A 131 -2.06 -0.23 8.82
CA LEU A 131 -3.03 0.43 7.94
C LEU A 131 -4.10 1.19 8.72
N ASN A 132 -4.73 0.55 9.72
CA ASN A 132 -5.94 1.04 10.36
C ASN A 132 -5.73 1.50 11.80
N LYS A 133 -6.45 2.57 12.18
CA LYS A 133 -6.60 2.97 13.57
C LYS A 133 -7.30 1.85 14.34
N THR A 134 -6.67 1.40 15.41
CA THR A 134 -7.28 0.54 16.41
C THR A 134 -7.23 1.27 17.76
N ASP A 135 -7.97 0.81 18.76
CA ASP A 135 -7.91 1.38 20.12
C ASP A 135 -6.53 1.21 20.80
N LYS A 136 -5.58 0.60 20.10
CA LYS A 136 -4.22 0.37 20.59
C LYS A 136 -3.28 1.47 20.15
N LYS A 137 -2.44 1.92 21.07
CA LYS A 137 -1.31 2.80 20.79
C LYS A 137 -0.42 2.20 19.70
N TYR A 138 0.10 3.05 18.81
CA TYR A 138 1.00 2.71 17.69
C TYR A 138 0.36 1.97 16.51
N SER A 139 -0.94 2.09 16.34
CA SER A 139 -1.65 1.59 15.15
C SER A 139 -2.06 2.74 14.23
N GLY A 140 -2.46 2.38 13.00
CA GLY A 140 -3.03 3.32 12.04
C GLY A 140 -2.04 4.33 11.47
N VAL A 141 -0.77 3.94 11.31
CA VAL A 141 0.25 4.83 10.74
C VAL A 141 -0.19 5.34 9.37
N PHE A 142 -0.71 4.48 8.51
CA PHE A 142 -1.17 4.89 7.19
C PHE A 142 -2.43 5.75 7.27
N GLU A 143 -3.48 5.30 7.97
CA GLU A 143 -4.74 6.04 8.10
C GLU A 143 -4.55 7.43 8.76
N ASN A 144 -3.69 7.52 9.80
CA ASN A 144 -3.41 8.78 10.49
C ASN A 144 -2.70 9.80 9.60
N ASN A 145 -2.06 9.36 8.53
CA ASN A 145 -1.30 10.20 7.61
C ASN A 145 -2.02 10.44 6.28
N LEU A 146 -3.28 10.05 6.17
CA LEU A 146 -4.14 10.50 5.07
C LEU A 146 -4.60 11.94 5.36
N TYR A 147 -4.58 12.77 4.30
CA TYR A 147 -4.96 14.18 4.38
C TYR A 147 -6.43 14.33 4.77
N ASP A 148 -7.29 13.58 4.09
CA ASP A 148 -8.72 13.55 4.36
C ASP A 148 -9.24 12.11 4.36
N THR A 149 -9.90 11.72 5.46
CA THR A 149 -10.55 10.43 5.60
C THR A 149 -12.08 10.51 5.57
N SER A 150 -12.63 11.72 5.39
CA SER A 150 -14.10 11.92 5.40
C SER A 150 -14.78 11.32 4.16
N SER A 151 -14.04 11.20 3.07
CA SER A 151 -14.48 10.59 1.81
C SER A 151 -14.36 9.06 1.79
N LEU A 152 -13.80 8.45 2.84
CA LEU A 152 -13.60 7.02 2.92
C LEU A 152 -14.77 6.29 3.57
N GLU A 153 -15.27 5.29 2.85
CA GLU A 153 -16.16 4.27 3.38
C GLU A 153 -15.35 3.08 3.94
N ASN A 154 -16.00 2.19 4.68
CA ASN A 154 -15.36 0.93 5.06
C ASN A 154 -15.14 0.06 3.82
N THR A 155 -13.94 -0.50 3.70
CA THR A 155 -13.58 -1.30 2.53
C THR A 155 -14.10 -2.72 2.66
N ALA A 156 -14.98 -3.11 1.74
CA ALA A 156 -15.43 -4.49 1.61
C ALA A 156 -14.29 -5.36 1.08
N SER A 157 -13.92 -6.40 1.82
CA SER A 157 -12.87 -7.36 1.47
C SER A 157 -13.38 -8.79 1.61
N CYS A 158 -13.07 -9.64 0.63
CA CYS A 158 -13.36 -11.07 0.73
C CYS A 158 -12.60 -11.69 1.90
N SER A 159 -13.33 -12.32 2.80
CA SER A 159 -12.80 -12.97 4.01
C SER A 159 -12.79 -14.50 3.92
N ASP A 160 -13.09 -15.07 2.75
CA ASP A 160 -13.04 -16.51 2.53
C ASP A 160 -11.63 -17.06 2.79
N ILE A 161 -11.59 -18.23 3.44
CA ILE A 161 -10.37 -19.03 3.58
C ILE A 161 -10.22 -19.88 2.32
N ILE A 162 -9.11 -19.75 1.62
CA ILE A 162 -8.87 -20.41 0.34
C ILE A 162 -7.69 -21.38 0.48
N ASP A 163 -7.90 -22.64 0.17
CA ASP A 163 -6.83 -23.67 0.10
C ASP A 163 -6.66 -24.21 -1.34
N ASP A 164 -7.66 -24.07 -2.18
CA ASP A 164 -7.67 -24.54 -3.56
C ASP A 164 -7.75 -23.33 -4.52
N LEU A 165 -6.63 -23.00 -5.16
CA LEU A 165 -6.52 -21.88 -6.09
C LEU A 165 -7.36 -22.05 -7.38
N THR A 166 -7.94 -23.24 -7.61
CA THR A 166 -8.86 -23.48 -8.74
C THR A 166 -10.30 -23.09 -8.40
N LYS A 167 -10.61 -22.82 -7.13
CA LYS A 167 -11.95 -22.53 -6.61
C LYS A 167 -11.98 -21.23 -5.80
N ILE A 168 -11.50 -20.15 -6.42
CA ILE A 168 -11.50 -18.84 -5.78
C ILE A 168 -12.89 -18.22 -5.85
N THR A 169 -13.51 -18.03 -4.69
CA THR A 169 -14.85 -17.45 -4.54
C THR A 169 -14.84 -16.32 -3.52
N CYS A 170 -15.90 -15.55 -3.47
CA CYS A 170 -16.17 -14.57 -2.44
C CYS A 170 -17.59 -14.80 -1.91
N SER A 171 -17.70 -15.61 -0.88
CA SER A 171 -18.98 -15.91 -0.21
C SER A 171 -19.13 -15.18 1.13
N SER A 172 -18.04 -14.71 1.70
CA SER A 172 -18.01 -13.94 2.94
C SER A 172 -17.25 -12.63 2.72
N VAL A 173 -17.84 -11.53 3.19
CA VAL A 173 -17.26 -10.18 3.06
C VAL A 173 -17.08 -9.58 4.46
N ASP A 174 -15.88 -9.06 4.73
CA ASP A 174 -15.56 -8.26 5.90
C ASP A 174 -15.57 -6.77 5.55
N THR A 175 -16.25 -5.96 6.37
CA THR A 175 -16.37 -4.50 6.23
C THR A 175 -15.92 -3.76 7.48
N ASN A 176 -15.13 -4.40 8.36
CA ASN A 176 -14.76 -3.82 9.66
C ASN A 176 -13.63 -2.77 9.53
N ASN A 177 -12.89 -2.79 8.44
CA ASN A 177 -11.72 -1.95 8.25
C ASN A 177 -11.97 -0.84 7.21
N LYS A 178 -11.47 0.37 7.45
CA LYS A 178 -11.47 1.43 6.44
C LYS A 178 -10.52 1.12 5.30
N ILE A 179 -9.38 0.52 5.62
CA ILE A 179 -8.29 0.24 4.68
C ILE A 179 -8.01 -1.26 4.71
N SER A 180 -7.94 -1.86 3.55
CA SER A 180 -7.68 -3.29 3.39
C SER A 180 -6.49 -3.54 2.47
N LEU A 181 -6.30 -4.79 2.08
CA LEU A 181 -5.48 -5.23 0.95
C LEU A 181 -6.40 -5.85 -0.10
N LEU A 182 -5.90 -6.01 -1.33
CA LEU A 182 -6.60 -6.82 -2.32
C LEU A 182 -6.80 -8.23 -1.78
N SER A 183 -7.99 -8.79 -1.95
CA SER A 183 -8.20 -10.22 -1.71
C SER A 183 -7.69 -11.03 -2.91
N LEU A 184 -7.49 -12.32 -2.70
CA LEU A 184 -7.19 -13.24 -3.79
C LEU A 184 -8.32 -13.28 -4.83
N TYR A 185 -9.56 -13.08 -4.38
CA TYR A 185 -10.71 -12.95 -5.27
C TYR A 185 -10.63 -11.69 -6.14
N ASP A 186 -10.34 -10.51 -5.55
CA ASP A 186 -10.17 -9.26 -6.31
C ASP A 186 -9.11 -9.39 -7.39
N TYR A 187 -7.96 -9.97 -7.04
CA TYR A 187 -6.87 -10.21 -7.97
C TYR A 187 -7.28 -11.13 -9.11
N SER A 188 -7.88 -12.27 -8.79
CA SER A 188 -8.27 -13.28 -9.78
C SER A 188 -9.41 -12.81 -10.68
N ALA A 189 -10.44 -12.18 -10.09
CA ALA A 189 -11.61 -11.68 -10.82
C ALA A 189 -11.27 -10.51 -11.76
N SER A 190 -10.23 -9.74 -11.46
CA SER A 190 -9.70 -8.71 -12.37
C SER A 190 -8.81 -9.26 -13.50
N GLY A 191 -8.59 -10.58 -13.57
CA GLY A 191 -7.76 -11.24 -14.60
C GLY A 191 -6.39 -11.69 -14.12
N GLY A 192 -6.09 -11.61 -12.83
CA GLY A 192 -4.89 -12.13 -12.20
C GLY A 192 -3.60 -11.61 -12.84
N LYS A 193 -2.74 -12.54 -13.23
CA LYS A 193 -1.43 -12.26 -13.89
C LYS A 193 -1.53 -11.42 -15.16
N GLN A 194 -2.67 -11.49 -15.85
CA GLN A 194 -2.93 -10.77 -17.11
C GLN A 194 -3.58 -9.41 -16.88
N SER A 195 -3.82 -9.01 -15.63
CA SER A 195 -4.48 -7.75 -15.30
C SER A 195 -3.49 -6.63 -14.96
N TYR A 196 -4.01 -5.41 -14.95
CA TYR A 196 -3.33 -4.22 -14.46
C TYR A 196 -2.89 -4.33 -12.99
N LEU A 197 -3.47 -5.25 -12.21
CA LEU A 197 -3.08 -5.48 -10.81
C LEU A 197 -1.71 -6.12 -10.68
N ASN A 198 -1.22 -6.80 -11.73
CA ASN A 198 0.18 -7.27 -11.81
C ASN A 198 1.12 -6.11 -12.15
N ASN A 199 1.44 -5.30 -11.15
CA ASN A 199 2.30 -4.11 -11.29
C ASN A 199 3.82 -4.40 -11.30
N LYS A 200 4.21 -5.67 -11.43
CA LYS A 200 5.60 -6.17 -11.38
C LYS A 200 6.30 -6.05 -10.02
N GLU A 201 5.55 -5.76 -8.98
CA GLU A 201 6.02 -5.79 -7.60
C GLU A 201 5.45 -7.02 -6.86
N THR A 202 6.15 -7.42 -5.81
CA THR A 202 5.64 -8.47 -4.90
C THR A 202 4.89 -7.82 -3.76
N TYR A 203 3.64 -8.26 -3.46
CA TYR A 203 2.80 -7.64 -2.44
C TYR A 203 1.82 -8.62 -1.78
N TYR A 204 1.45 -8.31 -0.53
CA TYR A 204 0.49 -9.10 0.25
C TYR A 204 -0.94 -8.99 -0.29
N LEU A 205 -1.68 -10.10 -0.09
CA LEU A 205 -3.14 -10.14 -0.19
C LEU A 205 -3.77 -10.26 1.21
N SER A 206 -5.04 -9.89 1.34
CA SER A 206 -5.79 -10.05 2.60
C SER A 206 -6.21 -11.50 2.88
N THR A 207 -6.29 -12.34 1.87
CA THR A 207 -6.73 -13.74 1.94
C THR A 207 -5.70 -14.63 2.62
N THR A 208 -6.19 -15.58 3.42
CA THR A 208 -5.36 -16.60 4.09
C THR A 208 -5.81 -18.02 3.74
N SER A 209 -4.91 -18.96 3.93
CA SER A 209 -5.21 -20.39 3.92
C SER A 209 -5.79 -20.86 5.27
N SER A 210 -6.31 -22.08 5.34
CA SER A 210 -6.77 -22.71 6.60
C SER A 210 -5.67 -22.83 7.66
N LYS A 211 -4.40 -22.77 7.27
CA LYS A 211 -3.23 -22.72 8.16
C LYS A 211 -2.89 -21.31 8.67
N ASN A 212 -3.73 -20.32 8.41
CA ASN A 212 -3.48 -18.91 8.70
C ASN A 212 -2.21 -18.35 8.02
N VAL A 213 -1.82 -18.89 6.88
CA VAL A 213 -0.73 -18.38 6.05
C VAL A 213 -1.31 -17.45 5.00
N GLY A 214 -0.83 -16.21 4.96
CA GLY A 214 -1.30 -15.20 4.01
C GLY A 214 -0.81 -15.46 2.58
N TYR A 215 -1.62 -15.13 1.60
CA TYR A 215 -1.25 -15.15 0.19
C TYR A 215 -0.54 -13.85 -0.21
N TYR A 216 0.25 -13.94 -1.27
CA TYR A 216 0.88 -12.78 -1.91
C TYR A 216 0.97 -12.96 -3.41
N VAL A 217 1.09 -11.85 -4.13
CA VAL A 217 1.40 -11.81 -5.56
C VAL A 217 2.89 -11.63 -5.73
N THR A 218 3.52 -12.43 -6.61
CA THR A 218 4.94 -12.27 -6.96
C THR A 218 5.13 -11.15 -8.00
N SER A 219 6.36 -10.72 -8.23
CA SER A 219 6.69 -9.76 -9.29
C SER A 219 6.39 -10.27 -10.71
N THR A 220 6.19 -11.58 -10.87
CA THR A 220 5.76 -12.19 -12.13
C THR A 220 4.25 -12.35 -12.23
N GLY A 221 3.50 -12.00 -11.17
CA GLY A 221 2.04 -12.10 -11.09
C GLY A 221 1.53 -13.46 -10.63
N ASP A 222 2.41 -14.38 -10.23
CA ASP A 222 2.01 -15.67 -9.69
C ASP A 222 1.60 -15.55 -8.22
N ILE A 223 0.77 -16.47 -7.73
CA ILE A 223 0.33 -16.51 -6.34
C ILE A 223 1.29 -17.36 -5.52
N GLY A 224 1.72 -16.85 -4.38
CA GLY A 224 2.53 -17.57 -3.39
C GLY A 224 1.92 -17.54 -1.99
N LEU A 225 2.39 -18.43 -1.11
CA LEU A 225 2.11 -18.43 0.32
C LEU A 225 3.29 -17.80 1.07
N ASN A 226 2.98 -16.96 2.05
CA ASN A 226 4.00 -16.24 2.82
C ASN A 226 4.72 -17.18 3.82
N ASP A 227 6.03 -17.23 3.73
CA ASP A 227 6.92 -17.99 4.58
C ASP A 227 7.94 -17.08 5.31
N ASN A 228 7.45 -16.09 6.04
CA ASN A 228 8.26 -15.10 6.78
C ASN A 228 9.05 -14.10 5.91
N LYS A 229 8.54 -13.77 4.74
CA LYS A 229 9.11 -12.72 3.88
C LYS A 229 8.61 -11.34 4.25
N VAL A 230 9.43 -10.36 3.95
CA VAL A 230 9.03 -8.94 3.91
C VAL A 230 8.53 -8.65 2.51
N LEU A 231 7.27 -8.29 2.41
CA LEU A 231 6.61 -8.06 1.12
C LEU A 231 5.98 -6.67 1.08
N GLY A 232 5.60 -6.26 -0.11
CA GLY A 232 4.96 -4.99 -0.35
C GLY A 232 3.55 -4.90 0.24
N VAL A 233 3.19 -3.70 0.63
CA VAL A 233 1.84 -3.34 1.08
C VAL A 233 1.25 -2.38 0.07
N ARG A 234 0.16 -2.78 -0.55
CA ARG A 234 -0.67 -1.98 -1.46
C ARG A 234 -2.01 -1.70 -0.79
N PRO A 235 -2.19 -0.57 -0.13
CA PRO A 235 -3.46 -0.22 0.52
C PRO A 235 -4.62 -0.20 -0.47
N VAL A 236 -5.74 -0.74 -0.02
CA VAL A 236 -7.03 -0.70 -0.71
C VAL A 236 -7.97 0.20 0.10
N LEU A 237 -8.57 1.16 -0.57
CA LEU A 237 -9.49 2.14 -0.01
C LEU A 237 -10.81 2.07 -0.76
N THR A 238 -11.90 2.47 -0.12
CA THR A 238 -13.20 2.67 -0.75
C THR A 238 -13.61 4.12 -0.62
N LEU A 239 -13.75 4.80 -1.75
CA LEU A 239 -14.18 6.20 -1.85
C LEU A 239 -15.68 6.26 -2.07
N ASN A 240 -16.32 7.28 -1.49
CA ASN A 240 -17.71 7.59 -1.81
C ASN A 240 -17.82 8.05 -3.28
N GLY A 241 -18.64 7.39 -4.07
CA GLY A 241 -18.78 7.67 -5.50
C GLY A 241 -19.45 9.00 -5.85
N SER A 242 -20.09 9.65 -4.87
CA SER A 242 -20.69 10.99 -5.05
C SER A 242 -19.66 12.12 -5.02
N LEU A 243 -18.37 11.82 -4.80
CA LEU A 243 -17.29 12.81 -4.85
C LEU A 243 -17.27 13.52 -6.22
N GLU A 244 -17.10 14.83 -6.17
CA GLU A 244 -16.98 15.63 -7.38
C GLU A 244 -15.67 15.33 -8.12
N LEU A 245 -15.77 15.04 -9.40
CA LEU A 245 -14.60 14.97 -10.27
C LEU A 245 -14.15 16.39 -10.60
N LEU A 246 -12.93 16.74 -10.21
CA LEU A 246 -12.38 18.07 -10.50
C LEU A 246 -11.72 18.11 -11.88
N GLU A 247 -10.96 17.09 -12.22
CA GLU A 247 -10.26 16.95 -13.51
C GLU A 247 -9.76 15.52 -13.74
N GLY A 248 -9.24 15.26 -14.95
CA GLY A 248 -8.59 14.01 -15.31
C GLY A 248 -9.43 13.13 -16.24
N LYS A 249 -8.76 12.14 -16.84
CA LYS A 249 -9.33 11.19 -17.81
C LYS A 249 -9.07 9.73 -17.44
N GLY A 250 -8.55 9.48 -16.24
CA GLY A 250 -8.24 8.15 -15.77
C GLY A 250 -6.95 7.51 -16.32
N THR A 251 -6.17 8.22 -17.15
CA THR A 251 -4.89 7.72 -17.63
C THR A 251 -3.76 8.01 -16.62
N LYS A 252 -2.63 7.32 -16.75
CA LYS A 252 -1.50 7.50 -15.82
C LYS A 252 -0.97 8.93 -15.79
N ASP A 253 -0.91 9.57 -16.97
CA ASP A 253 -0.41 10.95 -17.10
C ASP A 253 -1.49 12.00 -16.83
N ASN A 254 -2.76 11.59 -16.82
CA ASN A 254 -3.91 12.42 -16.53
C ASN A 254 -4.94 11.66 -15.68
N PRO A 255 -4.60 11.29 -14.43
CA PRO A 255 -5.48 10.52 -13.55
C PRO A 255 -6.68 11.34 -13.12
N TYR A 256 -7.76 10.69 -12.72
CA TYR A 256 -8.90 11.36 -12.08
C TYR A 256 -8.43 12.08 -10.81
N ILE A 257 -8.84 13.33 -10.63
CA ILE A 257 -8.55 14.19 -9.48
C ILE A 257 -9.86 14.55 -8.79
N ILE A 258 -9.98 14.19 -7.52
CA ILE A 258 -11.16 14.45 -6.69
C ILE A 258 -10.88 15.40 -5.54
N GLU A 259 -9.62 15.74 -5.32
CA GLU A 259 -9.19 16.65 -4.25
C GLU A 259 -8.03 17.53 -4.74
N LYS A 260 -7.98 18.75 -4.24
CA LYS A 260 -6.82 19.64 -4.43
C LYS A 260 -5.97 19.59 -3.17
N HIS A 261 -4.90 18.81 -3.22
CA HIS A 261 -3.91 18.73 -2.15
C HIS A 261 -2.59 19.29 -2.66
N ASP A 262 -2.24 20.48 -2.19
CA ASP A 262 -0.99 21.16 -2.54
C ASP A 262 0.02 20.98 -1.40
N VAL A 263 1.03 20.16 -1.63
CA VAL A 263 2.09 19.84 -0.66
C VAL A 263 3.15 20.93 -0.71
N LYS A 264 2.99 21.97 0.12
CA LYS A 264 3.95 23.09 0.26
C LYS A 264 4.92 22.92 1.41
N ASN A 265 4.53 22.15 2.40
CA ASN A 265 5.33 21.86 3.60
C ASN A 265 5.45 20.36 3.78
N ILE A 266 6.56 19.91 4.35
CA ILE A 266 6.82 18.47 4.52
C ILE A 266 5.80 17.77 5.43
N LYS A 267 5.13 18.52 6.31
CA LYS A 267 4.05 18.00 7.15
C LYS A 267 2.81 17.54 6.36
N ASP A 268 2.63 18.10 5.17
CA ASP A 268 1.52 17.80 4.27
C ASP A 268 1.89 16.71 3.25
N ALA A 269 3.13 16.18 3.31
CA ALA A 269 3.57 15.09 2.49
C ALA A 269 2.90 13.77 2.91
N TYR A 270 2.84 12.79 2.02
CA TYR A 270 2.27 11.48 2.31
C TYR A 270 3.33 10.46 2.72
N ILE A 271 2.90 9.43 3.45
CA ILE A 271 3.73 8.28 3.79
C ILE A 271 4.25 7.64 2.50
N GLY A 272 5.55 7.44 2.42
CA GLY A 272 6.20 6.86 1.25
C GLY A 272 6.80 7.87 0.30
N SER A 273 6.52 9.17 0.44
CA SER A 273 7.19 10.19 -0.34
C SER A 273 8.68 10.26 -0.02
N TYR A 274 9.44 10.69 -1.00
CA TYR A 274 10.88 10.86 -0.90
C TYR A 274 11.25 12.30 -0.60
N ILE A 275 12.25 12.48 0.24
CA ILE A 275 12.86 13.77 0.53
C ILE A 275 14.36 13.71 0.25
N LYS A 276 14.93 14.82 -0.14
CA LYS A 276 16.37 15.01 -0.31
C LYS A 276 16.92 15.90 0.79
N ILE A 277 17.90 15.40 1.53
CA ILE A 277 18.64 16.15 2.53
C ILE A 277 20.11 16.13 2.11
N LYS A 278 20.68 17.28 1.76
CA LYS A 278 21.98 17.38 1.09
C LYS A 278 21.99 16.53 -0.19
N ASN A 279 22.87 15.53 -0.23
CA ASN A 279 23.01 14.65 -1.41
C ASN A 279 22.28 13.30 -1.27
N ASP A 280 21.73 13.02 -0.09
CA ASP A 280 21.10 11.74 0.20
C ASP A 280 19.57 11.81 0.06
N SER A 281 18.98 10.73 -0.45
CA SER A 281 17.54 10.53 -0.47
C SER A 281 17.09 9.73 0.74
N TYR A 282 15.97 10.18 1.30
CA TYR A 282 15.29 9.53 2.43
C TYR A 282 13.83 9.33 2.09
N ARG A 283 13.19 8.38 2.75
CA ARG A 283 11.78 8.11 2.56
C ARG A 283 11.02 8.37 3.86
N ILE A 284 9.88 9.05 3.78
CA ILE A 284 9.01 9.30 4.92
C ILE A 284 8.32 7.99 5.32
N ILE A 285 8.49 7.57 6.57
CA ILE A 285 7.94 6.32 7.11
C ILE A 285 6.92 6.54 8.23
N ASN A 286 6.86 7.73 8.80
CA ASN A 286 5.82 8.16 9.73
C ASN A 286 5.80 9.68 9.85
N ILE A 287 4.61 10.26 10.05
CA ILE A 287 4.41 11.69 10.36
C ILE A 287 3.71 11.75 11.71
N GLU A 288 4.40 12.25 12.71
CA GLU A 288 3.90 12.46 14.07
C GLU A 288 3.51 13.93 14.27
N ASN A 289 2.90 14.26 15.42
CA ASN A 289 2.36 15.61 15.67
C ASN A 289 3.41 16.73 15.50
N ASP A 290 4.67 16.46 15.88
CA ASP A 290 5.75 17.46 15.93
C ASP A 290 6.97 17.11 15.07
N LYS A 291 7.03 15.91 14.48
CA LYS A 291 8.20 15.41 13.78
C LYS A 291 7.85 14.37 12.71
N ILE A 292 8.79 14.15 11.81
CA ILE A 292 8.66 13.20 10.69
C ILE A 292 9.78 12.16 10.81
N LYS A 293 9.42 10.87 10.78
CA LYS A 293 10.35 9.76 10.78
C LYS A 293 10.75 9.42 9.35
N VAL A 294 12.05 9.34 9.12
CA VAL A 294 12.60 9.06 7.79
C VAL A 294 13.62 7.92 7.85
N ILE A 295 13.70 7.16 6.77
CA ILE A 295 14.73 6.14 6.55
C ILE A 295 15.57 6.51 5.33
N LYS A 296 16.88 6.34 5.39
CA LYS A 296 17.76 6.52 4.23
C LYS A 296 17.36 5.53 3.12
N ASP A 297 17.21 6.00 1.88
CA ASP A 297 16.77 5.15 0.76
C ASP A 297 17.80 4.07 0.38
N SER A 298 19.08 4.33 0.61
CA SER A 298 20.20 3.40 0.42
C SER A 298 20.94 3.11 1.72
N ILE A 299 21.84 2.14 1.70
CA ILE A 299 22.80 1.91 2.78
C ILE A 299 23.77 3.09 2.94
N ILE A 300 24.45 3.17 4.09
CA ILE A 300 25.58 4.08 4.24
C ILE A 300 26.75 3.55 3.41
N THR A 301 27.34 4.43 2.59
CA THR A 301 28.54 4.13 1.79
C THR A 301 29.73 4.94 2.25
N ASP A 302 30.93 4.43 2.00
CA ASP A 302 32.18 5.17 2.12
C ASP A 302 32.42 6.09 0.92
N GLU A 303 33.56 6.78 0.89
CA GLU A 303 33.98 7.68 -0.21
C GLU A 303 34.18 6.96 -1.56
N ASN A 304 34.32 5.64 -1.55
CA ASN A 304 34.43 4.81 -2.74
C ASN A 304 33.09 4.19 -3.16
N ASN A 305 31.97 4.65 -2.60
CA ASN A 305 30.61 4.12 -2.79
C ASN A 305 30.45 2.64 -2.40
N LYS A 306 31.29 2.13 -1.50
CA LYS A 306 31.13 0.78 -0.93
C LYS A 306 30.34 0.85 0.35
N GLY A 307 29.49 -0.14 0.60
CA GLY A 307 28.72 -0.24 1.83
C GLY A 307 29.62 -0.30 3.06
N VAL A 308 29.29 0.54 4.04
CA VAL A 308 29.98 0.53 5.34
C VAL A 308 29.48 -0.65 6.15
N LEU A 309 30.33 -1.64 6.38
CA LEU A 309 30.04 -2.82 7.17
C LEU A 309 30.44 -2.62 8.63
N LYS A 310 29.53 -2.85 9.55
CA LYS A 310 29.77 -2.78 11.01
C LYS A 310 29.10 -3.96 11.71
N ALA A 311 29.72 -4.40 12.82
CA ALA A 311 29.08 -5.27 13.78
C ALA A 311 28.04 -4.48 14.61
N PHE A 312 27.00 -5.15 15.08
CA PHE A 312 25.98 -4.49 15.89
C PHE A 312 26.54 -4.08 17.26
N SER A 313 27.18 -5.01 17.95
CA SER A 313 27.78 -4.78 19.27
C SER A 313 28.75 -5.92 19.61
N SER A 314 29.69 -5.66 20.50
CA SER A 314 30.55 -6.68 21.11
C SER A 314 29.98 -7.25 22.41
N LYS A 315 28.84 -6.74 22.91
CA LYS A 315 28.35 -7.04 24.27
C LYS A 315 26.95 -7.65 24.29
N SER A 316 26.00 -7.06 23.59
CA SER A 316 24.62 -7.52 23.64
C SER A 316 23.82 -7.06 22.40
N ASN A 317 22.66 -7.70 22.20
CA ASN A 317 21.74 -7.37 21.14
C ASN A 317 20.78 -6.20 21.47
N VAL A 318 20.99 -5.52 22.58
CA VAL A 318 20.24 -4.31 22.93
C VAL A 318 20.91 -3.10 22.31
N TYR A 319 20.17 -2.32 21.53
CA TYR A 319 20.70 -1.11 20.93
C TYR A 319 21.15 -0.12 22.00
N ALA A 320 22.38 0.30 21.90
CA ALA A 320 23.04 1.23 22.83
C ALA A 320 23.95 2.19 22.06
N VAL A 321 24.28 3.31 22.65
CA VAL A 321 25.17 4.35 22.08
C VAL A 321 26.55 4.37 22.77
N ASP A 322 27.00 3.25 23.31
CA ASP A 322 28.33 3.10 23.88
C ASP A 322 29.41 2.87 22.81
N LYS A 323 30.70 3.12 23.16
CA LYS A 323 31.83 3.16 22.21
C LYS A 323 32.04 1.89 21.36
N ASN A 324 31.48 0.76 21.74
CA ASN A 324 31.67 -0.52 21.04
C ASN A 324 30.39 -1.01 20.35
N SER A 325 29.47 -0.10 20.04
CA SER A 325 28.20 -0.43 19.42
C SER A 325 28.01 0.30 18.11
N LEU A 326 27.18 -0.27 17.24
CA LEU A 326 26.72 0.38 16.02
C LEU A 326 25.97 1.69 16.32
N GLY A 327 25.25 1.74 17.45
CA GLY A 327 24.58 2.95 17.88
C GLY A 327 25.54 4.09 18.20
N TYR A 328 26.76 3.81 18.71
CA TYR A 328 27.79 4.83 18.85
C TYR A 328 28.20 5.42 17.50
N TYR A 329 28.52 4.57 16.52
CA TYR A 329 28.86 5.03 15.19
C TYR A 329 27.74 5.89 14.58
N LEU A 330 26.49 5.46 14.72
CA LEU A 330 25.33 6.19 14.17
C LEU A 330 25.14 7.56 14.85
N ASN A 331 25.38 7.68 16.15
CA ASN A 331 25.10 8.90 16.90
C ASN A 331 26.33 9.82 17.10
N ASN A 332 27.49 9.40 16.64
CA ASN A 332 28.72 10.23 16.64
C ASN A 332 29.22 10.43 15.20
N ASP A 333 29.70 9.39 14.55
CA ASP A 333 30.34 9.54 13.23
C ASP A 333 29.31 9.93 12.17
N TYR A 334 28.25 9.12 12.00
CA TYR A 334 27.22 9.38 10.99
C TYR A 334 26.39 10.63 11.29
N TYR A 335 25.95 10.82 12.54
CA TYR A 335 25.19 12.01 12.95
C TYR A 335 25.94 13.32 12.65
N ASN A 336 27.27 13.32 12.74
CA ASN A 336 28.09 14.50 12.40
C ASN A 336 28.10 14.83 10.90
N THR A 337 27.72 13.91 10.03
CA THR A 337 27.59 14.17 8.58
C THR A 337 26.23 14.79 8.22
N LEU A 338 25.23 14.68 9.09
CA LEU A 338 23.88 15.17 8.88
C LEU A 338 23.76 16.68 9.16
N ASN A 339 22.68 17.29 8.66
CA ASN A 339 22.27 18.63 9.07
C ASN A 339 21.61 18.55 10.45
N LYS A 340 22.37 18.86 11.51
CA LYS A 340 21.92 18.76 12.90
C LYS A 340 20.72 19.66 13.23
N ASN A 341 20.54 20.75 12.50
CA ASN A 341 19.42 21.67 12.71
C ASN A 341 18.07 21.05 12.34
N LEU A 342 18.08 20.09 11.42
CA LEU A 342 16.88 19.34 11.01
C LEU A 342 16.56 18.18 11.95
N ILE A 343 17.56 17.58 12.59
CA ILE A 343 17.41 16.32 13.32
C ILE A 343 16.81 16.55 14.70
N VAL A 344 15.82 15.74 15.06
CA VAL A 344 15.17 15.75 16.38
C VAL A 344 15.56 14.51 17.16
N LYS A 345 16.11 14.71 18.39
CA LYS A 345 16.33 13.61 19.32
C LYS A 345 15.00 13.01 19.74
N SER A 346 14.81 11.71 19.56
CA SER A 346 13.51 11.08 19.67
C SER A 346 13.58 9.69 20.30
N ASP A 347 12.42 9.20 20.74
CA ASP A 347 12.27 7.85 21.24
C ASP A 347 12.13 6.87 20.07
N PHE A 348 12.98 5.84 20.06
CA PHE A 348 12.89 4.69 19.14
C PHE A 348 12.53 3.45 19.95
N TYR A 349 11.57 2.68 19.44
CA TYR A 349 11.12 1.46 20.10
C TYR A 349 11.98 0.28 19.71
N VAL A 350 12.76 -0.22 20.67
CA VAL A 350 13.69 -1.36 20.49
C VAL A 350 12.94 -2.69 20.59
N GLY A 351 11.82 -2.70 21.27
CA GLY A 351 11.09 -3.92 21.60
C GLY A 351 11.67 -4.65 22.80
N SER A 352 10.87 -5.49 23.40
CA SER A 352 11.36 -6.55 24.28
C SER A 352 11.63 -7.78 23.44
N TYR A 353 12.20 -8.82 24.06
CA TYR A 353 12.39 -10.11 23.45
C TYR A 353 11.11 -10.49 22.66
N LEU A 354 11.28 -10.58 21.34
CA LEU A 354 10.20 -11.02 20.50
C LEU A 354 9.96 -12.49 20.82
N SER A 355 8.75 -12.84 21.24
CA SER A 355 8.36 -14.23 21.38
C SER A 355 8.46 -14.94 20.03
N THR A 356 8.42 -16.27 20.01
CA THR A 356 8.36 -17.07 18.77
C THR A 356 7.26 -16.59 17.82
N ASN A 357 6.21 -15.99 18.37
CA ASN A 357 5.21 -15.24 17.64
C ASN A 357 5.57 -13.76 17.76
N LEU A 358 6.08 -13.16 16.68
CA LEU A 358 6.32 -11.73 16.58
C LEU A 358 5.02 -10.98 16.93
N ASP A 359 4.87 -10.59 18.19
CA ASP A 359 3.70 -9.82 18.63
C ASP A 359 3.95 -8.35 18.39
N TYR A 360 3.01 -7.71 17.69
CA TYR A 360 3.03 -6.27 17.42
C TYR A 360 3.21 -5.46 18.70
N THR A 361 2.57 -5.85 19.79
CA THR A 361 2.64 -5.13 21.08
C THR A 361 4.05 -5.18 21.70
N SER A 362 4.77 -6.28 21.54
CA SER A 362 6.12 -6.43 22.09
C SER A 362 7.15 -5.53 21.43
N MET A 363 6.93 -5.15 20.17
CA MET A 363 7.82 -4.25 19.43
C MET A 363 7.86 -2.83 20.03
N TYR A 364 6.82 -2.44 20.77
CA TYR A 364 6.74 -1.09 21.38
C TYR A 364 6.99 -1.09 22.88
N SER A 365 7.53 -2.16 23.46
CA SER A 365 7.64 -2.31 24.92
C SER A 365 8.81 -1.55 25.54
N LYS A 366 9.91 -1.37 24.82
CA LYS A 366 11.12 -0.65 25.29
C LYS A 366 11.52 0.42 24.29
N LYS A 367 12.12 1.50 24.78
CA LYS A 367 12.55 2.61 23.96
C LYS A 367 13.91 3.12 24.36
N ILE A 368 14.61 3.72 23.40
CA ILE A 368 15.83 4.49 23.60
C ILE A 368 15.66 5.89 23.01
N ASN A 369 16.10 6.91 23.75
CA ASN A 369 16.08 8.29 23.29
C ASN A 369 17.42 8.66 22.64
N THR A 370 17.43 8.82 21.32
CA THR A 370 18.66 9.04 20.55
C THR A 370 18.38 9.87 19.28
N TYR A 371 19.42 10.29 18.55
CA TYR A 371 19.28 11.02 17.29
C TYR A 371 19.05 10.09 16.11
N VAL A 372 19.82 9.01 16.01
CA VAL A 372 19.81 8.07 14.89
C VAL A 372 19.70 6.64 15.42
N ALA A 373 18.88 5.84 14.77
CA ALA A 373 18.70 4.42 15.06
C ALA A 373 18.74 3.57 13.78
N LEU A 374 18.44 2.28 13.93
CA LEU A 374 18.20 1.33 12.84
C LEU A 374 16.70 1.19 12.57
N PRO A 375 16.28 0.68 11.42
CA PRO A 375 14.89 0.34 11.18
C PRO A 375 14.45 -0.81 12.10
N SER A 376 13.24 -0.71 12.63
CA SER A 376 12.58 -1.80 13.34
C SER A 376 11.73 -2.65 12.41
N LEU A 377 11.29 -3.82 12.86
CA LEU A 377 10.34 -4.66 12.11
C LEU A 377 9.02 -3.95 11.79
N SER A 378 8.64 -2.96 12.61
CA SER A 378 7.44 -2.15 12.39
C SER A 378 7.66 -0.96 11.44
N ASP A 379 8.92 -0.60 11.16
CA ASP A 379 9.29 0.57 10.37
C ASP A 379 9.72 0.23 8.93
N MET A 380 9.71 -1.02 8.54
CA MET A 380 10.40 -1.45 7.33
C MET A 380 9.78 -0.88 6.06
N PHE A 381 10.26 0.29 5.70
CA PHE A 381 9.95 1.01 4.48
C PHE A 381 11.12 0.91 3.51
N ILE A 382 11.35 -0.28 2.95
CA ILE A 382 12.55 -0.59 2.19
C ILE A 382 12.15 -1.02 0.78
N ASN A 383 12.61 -0.29 -0.25
CA ASN A 383 12.41 -0.71 -1.63
C ASN A 383 13.45 -1.76 -2.04
N ASP A 384 14.73 -1.44 -1.81
CA ASP A 384 15.85 -2.34 -2.09
C ASP A 384 16.44 -2.77 -0.76
N VAL A 385 16.52 -4.06 -0.53
CA VAL A 385 17.01 -4.63 0.72
C VAL A 385 18.39 -5.23 0.46
N GLU A 386 19.35 -4.73 1.21
CA GLU A 386 20.65 -5.35 1.39
C GLU A 386 20.72 -5.97 2.78
N ASN A 387 21.74 -6.79 3.03
CA ASN A 387 21.93 -7.37 4.37
C ASN A 387 22.11 -6.26 5.40
N ILE A 388 21.11 -6.04 6.25
CA ILE A 388 21.11 -4.99 7.29
C ILE A 388 20.65 -5.52 8.64
N PHE A 389 21.17 -4.95 9.71
CA PHE A 389 20.62 -5.14 11.05
C PHE A 389 19.31 -4.38 11.23
N LEU A 390 18.43 -4.98 12.05
CA LEU A 390 17.24 -4.33 12.56
C LEU A 390 17.46 -3.86 14.00
N LEU A 391 16.55 -3.01 14.48
CA LEU A 391 16.61 -2.50 15.85
C LEU A 391 16.19 -3.55 16.90
N ASN A 392 15.45 -4.57 16.47
CA ASN A 392 14.80 -5.54 17.34
C ASN A 392 15.74 -6.68 17.76
N PRO A 393 15.95 -6.90 19.07
CA PRO A 393 16.76 -8.01 19.57
C PRO A 393 16.05 -9.36 19.34
N SER A 394 16.84 -10.41 19.13
CA SER A 394 16.32 -11.79 19.18
C SER A 394 16.04 -12.20 20.63
N TYR A 395 14.99 -12.99 20.82
CA TYR A 395 14.61 -13.50 22.15
C TYR A 395 15.43 -14.72 22.59
N GLU A 396 16.16 -15.37 21.68
CA GLU A 396 16.85 -16.64 21.99
C GLU A 396 18.01 -16.46 22.96
N ASN A 397 18.77 -15.38 22.76
CA ASN A 397 19.89 -15.03 23.60
C ASN A 397 20.32 -13.58 23.34
N ASN A 398 21.26 -13.07 24.13
CA ASN A 398 21.76 -11.70 24.00
C ASN A 398 22.84 -11.53 22.92
N GLN A 399 23.19 -12.58 22.17
CA GLN A 399 24.21 -12.56 21.13
C GLN A 399 23.63 -12.58 19.71
N THR A 400 22.30 -12.66 19.54
CA THR A 400 21.65 -12.64 18.25
C THR A 400 20.66 -11.51 18.11
N ILE A 401 20.55 -10.98 16.90
CA ILE A 401 19.65 -9.86 16.55
C ILE A 401 18.93 -10.18 15.24
N TYR A 402 17.74 -9.61 15.06
CA TYR A 402 17.04 -9.72 13.79
C TYR A 402 17.74 -8.94 12.70
N THR A 403 17.79 -9.55 11.54
CA THR A 403 18.46 -9.07 10.34
C THR A 403 17.56 -9.34 9.14
N ILE A 404 17.72 -8.58 8.08
CA ILE A 404 17.07 -8.86 6.80
C ILE A 404 18.15 -9.03 5.74
N ASN A 405 17.99 -10.02 4.86
CA ASN A 405 18.92 -10.26 3.76
C ASN A 405 18.45 -9.64 2.44
N ASN A 406 19.29 -9.72 1.42
CA ASN A 406 19.00 -9.20 0.07
C ASN A 406 17.82 -9.92 -0.64
N THR A 407 17.40 -11.09 -0.15
CA THR A 407 16.20 -11.79 -0.63
C THR A 407 14.94 -11.44 0.16
N LYS A 408 15.01 -10.42 1.03
CA LYS A 408 13.91 -9.92 1.87
C LYS A 408 13.42 -10.91 2.93
N ASN A 409 14.25 -11.87 3.31
CA ASN A 409 13.94 -12.77 4.41
C ASN A 409 14.47 -12.20 5.73
N ILE A 410 13.64 -12.28 6.78
CA ILE A 410 14.05 -11.97 8.14
C ILE A 410 14.68 -13.22 8.74
N TYR A 411 15.84 -13.03 9.33
CA TYR A 411 16.56 -14.09 10.04
C TYR A 411 17.26 -13.53 11.26
N LYS A 412 17.87 -14.40 12.07
CA LYS A 412 18.66 -14.02 13.24
C LYS A 412 20.13 -14.23 12.92
N ASP A 413 20.95 -13.25 13.29
CA ASP A 413 22.39 -13.33 13.10
C ASP A 413 23.15 -12.87 14.35
N LEU A 414 24.43 -13.24 14.43
CA LEU A 414 25.28 -12.84 15.53
C LEU A 414 25.53 -11.34 15.51
N ILE A 415 25.48 -10.72 16.68
CA ILE A 415 25.76 -9.29 16.85
C ILE A 415 27.19 -8.89 16.48
N THR A 416 28.11 -9.86 16.41
CA THR A 416 29.51 -9.69 16.02
C THR A 416 29.76 -9.79 14.52
N ASN A 417 28.82 -10.34 13.76
CA ASN A 417 28.89 -10.34 12.30
C ASN A 417 28.73 -8.92 11.79
N THR A 418 29.18 -8.65 10.58
CA THR A 418 29.10 -7.32 9.98
C THR A 418 28.03 -7.25 8.90
N HIS A 419 27.23 -6.21 8.94
CA HIS A 419 26.18 -5.93 7.96
C HIS A 419 26.24 -4.49 7.49
N ASN A 420 25.58 -4.23 6.37
CA ASN A 420 25.32 -2.88 5.90
C ASN A 420 24.42 -2.12 6.90
N ILE A 421 24.44 -0.81 6.81
CA ILE A 421 23.73 0.07 7.73
C ILE A 421 22.73 0.91 6.96
N ARG A 422 21.50 0.93 7.46
CA ARG A 422 20.44 1.78 6.93
C ARG A 422 19.85 2.60 8.08
N PRO A 423 20.20 3.88 8.19
CA PRO A 423 19.81 4.69 9.34
C PRO A 423 18.37 5.18 9.23
N VAL A 424 17.75 5.31 10.40
CA VAL A 424 16.44 5.92 10.63
C VAL A 424 16.60 7.05 11.65
N PHE A 425 15.95 8.19 11.39
CA PHE A 425 15.95 9.31 12.32
C PHE A 425 14.69 10.16 12.18
N TYR A 426 14.50 11.11 13.08
CA TYR A 426 13.40 12.06 13.01
C TYR A 426 13.92 13.44 12.61
N ILE A 427 13.14 14.12 11.77
CA ILE A 427 13.35 15.52 11.39
C ILE A 427 12.22 16.39 11.91
N LYS A 428 12.46 17.69 12.04
CA LYS A 428 11.43 18.68 12.35
C LYS A 428 10.35 18.65 11.28
N LYS A 429 9.10 18.79 11.70
CA LYS A 429 7.94 18.75 10.82
C LYS A 429 7.78 20.04 9.99
N ASP A 430 8.13 21.18 10.56
CA ASP A 430 7.90 22.48 9.95
C ASP A 430 9.07 22.89 9.05
N ASN A 431 9.16 22.23 7.88
CA ASN A 431 10.10 22.59 6.83
C ASN A 431 9.33 22.80 5.52
N ASP A 432 9.56 23.93 4.87
CA ASP A 432 8.96 24.20 3.57
C ASP A 432 9.62 23.36 2.47
N ILE A 433 8.82 22.97 1.49
CA ILE A 433 9.28 22.31 0.29
C ILE A 433 9.67 23.39 -0.71
N VAL A 434 10.91 23.36 -1.18
CA VAL A 434 11.46 24.29 -2.16
C VAL A 434 11.19 23.82 -3.58
N SER A 435 11.27 22.49 -3.80
CA SER A 435 11.03 21.86 -5.10
C SER A 435 10.79 20.37 -4.97
N GLY A 436 10.45 19.72 -6.09
CA GLY A 436 10.22 18.27 -6.19
C GLY A 436 8.76 17.87 -5.99
N THR A 437 8.44 16.66 -6.40
CA THR A 437 7.09 16.06 -6.34
C THR A 437 6.97 14.93 -5.33
N GLY A 438 8.03 14.65 -4.57
CA GLY A 438 8.06 13.58 -3.55
C GLY A 438 8.19 12.17 -4.11
N THR A 439 8.45 12.02 -5.40
CA THR A 439 8.73 10.72 -6.02
C THR A 439 10.21 10.33 -5.87
N LYS A 440 10.56 9.07 -6.14
CA LYS A 440 11.95 8.60 -6.06
C LYS A 440 12.87 9.35 -7.03
N ILE A 441 12.38 9.67 -8.22
CA ILE A 441 13.15 10.37 -9.28
C ILE A 441 13.14 11.89 -9.09
N ASP A 442 12.17 12.41 -8.36
CA ASP A 442 12.01 13.84 -8.08
C ASP A 442 11.59 14.04 -6.60
N PRO A 443 12.51 13.77 -5.64
CA PRO A 443 12.22 13.89 -4.22
C PRO A 443 11.98 15.33 -3.80
N TYR A 444 11.17 15.56 -2.77
CA TYR A 444 11.02 16.87 -2.15
C TYR A 444 12.36 17.39 -1.66
N VAL A 445 12.73 18.57 -2.09
CA VAL A 445 13.85 19.33 -1.54
C VAL A 445 13.29 20.23 -0.45
N ILE A 446 13.72 20.04 0.78
CA ILE A 446 13.27 20.85 1.93
C ILE A 446 14.23 22.01 2.18
N SER A 447 13.68 23.11 2.67
CA SER A 447 14.47 24.26 3.10
C SER A 447 15.42 23.88 4.24
N GLU A 448 16.70 24.14 4.05
CA GLU A 448 17.71 23.97 5.11
C GLU A 448 17.82 25.21 6.02
N VAL A 449 17.10 26.28 5.66
CA VAL A 449 17.14 27.54 6.40
C VAL A 449 16.05 27.52 7.47
N GLN A 450 16.45 27.52 8.71
CA GLN A 450 15.56 27.91 9.80
C GLN A 450 15.32 29.40 9.69
N ASN A 451 14.08 29.83 9.51
CA ASN A 451 13.70 31.18 9.90
C ASN A 451 13.92 31.29 11.41
N GLU A 452 15.00 31.95 11.82
CA GLU A 452 15.12 32.44 13.17
C GLU A 452 13.92 33.37 13.42
N LYS A 453 12.99 32.93 14.27
CA LYS A 453 11.92 33.75 14.83
C LYS A 453 12.37 34.26 16.18
#